data_a0861b773a3b6facb447d714cd5983d5
#
_entry.id   a0861b773a3b6facb447d714cd5983d5
#
_cell.length_a   1.000
_cell.length_b   1.000
_cell.length_c   1.000
_cell.angle_alpha   90.00
_cell.angle_beta   90.00
_cell.angle_gamma   90.00
#
_symmetry.space_group_name_H-M   'P 1'
#
loop_
_entity.id
_entity.type
_entity.pdbx_description
1 polymer ?
#
loop_
_entity_poly.entity_id
_entity_poly.type
_entity_poly.pdbx_seq_one_letter_code
_entity_poly.pdbx_strand_id
1 'polypeptide(L)'
;MKKQARGKRGEGRVEARIASFLSALRSPLSALPFVLGFALALASILTGCGYGLVGKSSNLPPHLETLYVVPFINQSGRAELDQRLIEAVTQEWVRRARFQLVTSAETADAVLTGKITAVISTPVRFDEAGRANEYQLTVAADIQLVDRTTPKPTTVWQDARFNRSVAYLVDVDAADYYDREVQAMDQLSRDFARALVATILEGF
;
A
#
# COMPACT_ATOMS: atom_id res chain seq x y z
N MET A 1 35.10 56.09 74.49
CA MET A 1 33.76 56.03 74.01
C MET A 1 33.81 55.65 72.49
N LYS A 2 33.43 54.42 72.19
CA LYS A 2 33.42 53.83 70.81
C LYS A 2 32.01 53.98 70.19
N LYS A 3 31.87 54.53 69.00
CA LYS A 3 30.84 54.23 68.04
C LYS A 3 31.08 55.00 66.76
N GLN A 4 31.39 54.32 65.69
CA GLN A 4 30.86 54.42 64.32
C GLN A 4 31.85 53.84 63.27
N ALA A 5 31.62 52.68 62.83
CA ALA A 5 32.15 52.20 61.62
C ALA A 5 31.35 50.94 61.19
N ARG A 6 30.10 51.10 60.70
CA ARG A 6 29.37 50.02 60.07
C ARG A 6 28.39 50.60 59.08
N GLY A 7 28.74 50.69 57.80
CA GLY A 7 27.81 51.18 56.81
C GLY A 7 28.34 51.47 55.41
N LYS A 8 29.42 50.84 54.95
CA LYS A 8 29.86 51.07 53.55
C LYS A 8 30.34 49.80 52.81
N ARG A 9 29.80 48.63 53.12
CA ARG A 9 30.19 47.37 52.44
C ARG A 9 29.08 46.75 51.59
N GLY A 10 27.91 47.37 51.47
CA GLY A 10 26.77 46.83 50.77
C GLY A 10 26.56 47.33 49.33
N GLU A 11 26.94 48.57 49.07
CA GLU A 11 26.61 49.24 47.80
C GLU A 11 27.52 48.83 46.64
N GLY A 12 28.80 48.54 46.85
CA GLY A 12 29.69 48.14 45.78
C GLY A 12 29.46 46.76 45.20
N ARG A 13 28.67 45.87 45.86
CA ARG A 13 28.42 44.53 45.44
C ARG A 13 27.17 44.42 44.52
N VAL A 14 26.28 45.35 44.65
CA VAL A 14 25.07 45.43 43.80
C VAL A 14 25.43 46.06 42.46
N GLU A 15 26.23 47.11 42.43
CA GLU A 15 26.70 47.77 41.21
C GLU A 15 27.55 46.83 40.32
N ALA A 16 28.44 46.03 40.93
CA ALA A 16 29.24 45.05 40.18
C ALA A 16 28.43 43.93 39.56
N ARG A 17 27.29 43.56 40.17
CA ARG A 17 26.40 42.53 39.61
C ARG A 17 25.51 43.07 38.49
N ILE A 18 25.12 44.31 38.52
CA ILE A 18 24.35 44.98 37.46
C ILE A 18 25.26 45.28 36.27
N ALA A 19 26.51 45.66 36.46
CA ALA A 19 27.46 45.87 35.38
C ALA A 19 27.80 44.57 34.62
N SER A 20 27.89 43.42 35.33
CA SER A 20 28.13 42.12 34.68
C SER A 20 26.90 41.59 33.93
N PHE A 21 25.69 41.97 34.36
CA PHE A 21 24.45 41.58 33.64
C PHE A 21 24.25 42.41 32.36
N LEU A 22 24.65 43.68 32.37
CA LEU A 22 24.56 44.56 31.19
C LEU A 22 25.64 44.29 30.14
N SER A 23 26.77 43.68 30.51
CA SER A 23 27.80 43.27 29.54
C SER A 23 27.43 41.99 28.79
N ALA A 24 26.55 41.13 29.36
CA ALA A 24 26.06 39.95 28.72
C ALA A 24 25.01 40.23 27.61
N LEU A 25 24.40 41.42 27.60
CA LEU A 25 23.40 41.83 26.61
C LEU A 25 23.99 42.58 25.40
N ARG A 26 25.33 42.76 25.33
CA ARG A 26 25.95 43.68 24.36
C ARG A 26 26.56 43.04 23.12
N SER A 27 26.27 41.77 22.83
CA SER A 27 26.75 41.20 21.57
C SER A 27 25.72 40.27 20.90
N PRO A 28 24.60 40.81 20.40
CA PRO A 28 23.67 40.00 19.56
C PRO A 28 24.25 39.68 18.17
N LEU A 29 25.31 40.40 17.74
CA LEU A 29 25.87 40.18 16.39
C LEU A 29 26.72 38.92 16.25
N SER A 30 27.30 38.37 17.32
CA SER A 30 28.10 37.16 17.26
C SER A 30 27.26 35.87 17.27
N ALA A 31 25.99 35.95 17.70
CA ALA A 31 25.06 34.83 17.67
C ALA A 31 24.32 34.65 16.32
N LEU A 32 24.34 35.71 15.47
CA LEU A 32 23.63 35.71 14.18
C LEU A 32 24.06 34.57 13.25
N PRO A 33 25.35 34.24 13.07
CA PRO A 33 25.75 33.12 12.20
C PRO A 33 25.36 31.76 12.78
N PHE A 34 25.30 31.60 14.12
CA PHE A 34 24.84 30.35 14.73
C PHE A 34 23.32 30.13 14.58
N VAL A 35 22.55 31.18 14.75
CA VAL A 35 21.09 31.12 14.56
C VAL A 35 20.73 30.89 13.08
N LEU A 36 21.46 31.55 12.18
CA LEU A 36 21.27 31.35 10.73
C LEU A 36 21.68 29.92 10.30
N GLY A 37 22.79 29.41 10.82
CA GLY A 37 23.23 28.04 10.55
C GLY A 37 22.26 26.99 11.09
N PHE A 38 21.70 27.20 12.29
CA PHE A 38 20.70 26.32 12.88
C PHE A 38 19.35 26.37 12.11
N ALA A 39 18.93 27.56 11.70
CA ALA A 39 17.74 27.73 10.86
C ALA A 39 17.88 27.05 9.47
N LEU A 40 19.08 27.16 8.86
CA LEU A 40 19.38 26.49 7.60
C LEU A 40 19.42 24.97 7.72
N ALA A 41 19.98 24.45 8.84
CA ALA A 41 19.99 23.01 9.15
C ALA A 41 18.56 22.49 9.42
N LEU A 42 17.73 23.27 10.12
CA LEU A 42 16.32 22.92 10.35
C LEU A 42 15.49 22.95 9.06
N ALA A 43 15.76 23.90 8.17
CA ALA A 43 15.11 23.96 6.84
C ALA A 43 15.49 22.76 5.96
N SER A 44 16.70 22.23 6.08
CA SER A 44 17.16 21.03 5.37
C SER A 44 16.46 19.74 5.83
N ILE A 45 15.98 19.68 7.07
CA ILE A 45 15.23 18.55 7.62
C ILE A 45 13.75 18.59 7.14
N LEU A 46 13.25 19.76 6.79
CA LEU A 46 11.89 19.98 6.27
C LEU A 46 11.76 19.69 4.77
N THR A 47 12.85 19.51 4.03
CA THR A 47 12.84 18.87 2.71
C THR A 47 12.70 17.36 2.88
N GLY A 48 11.71 16.95 3.68
CA GLY A 48 11.33 15.58 3.90
C GLY A 48 10.93 14.95 2.58
N CYS A 49 11.35 13.71 2.41
CA CYS A 49 11.05 12.78 1.36
C CYS A 49 9.72 13.09 0.69
N GLY A 50 9.77 13.44 -0.59
CA GLY A 50 8.60 13.59 -1.44
C GLY A 50 7.90 12.24 -1.68
N TYR A 51 7.39 11.62 -0.62
CA TYR A 51 6.38 10.58 -0.73
C TYR A 51 5.12 11.27 -1.23
N GLY A 52 4.97 11.35 -2.55
CA GLY A 52 3.67 11.59 -3.15
C GLY A 52 2.71 10.54 -2.60
N LEU A 53 1.58 10.96 -2.06
CA LEU A 53 0.47 10.06 -1.78
C LEU A 53 0.11 9.33 -3.08
N VAL A 54 0.65 8.12 -3.27
CA VAL A 54 0.25 7.17 -4.29
C VAL A 54 -1.15 6.67 -3.90
N GLY A 55 -2.17 7.46 -4.19
CA GLY A 55 -3.52 7.11 -3.75
C GLY A 55 -4.65 7.74 -4.58
N LYS A 56 -4.34 8.64 -5.54
CA LYS A 56 -5.36 9.30 -6.36
C LYS A 56 -5.05 9.43 -7.85
N SER A 57 -3.90 8.99 -8.33
CA SER A 57 -3.60 8.93 -9.76
C SER A 57 -3.75 7.50 -10.25
N SER A 58 -4.96 7.10 -10.63
CA SER A 58 -5.10 5.91 -11.46
C SER A 58 -4.72 6.31 -12.90
N ASN A 59 -3.94 5.47 -13.59
CA ASN A 59 -3.63 5.64 -15.01
C ASN A 59 -4.87 5.43 -15.92
N LEU A 60 -6.01 5.17 -15.31
CA LEU A 60 -7.28 4.97 -16.00
C LEU A 60 -7.89 6.31 -16.44
N PRO A 61 -8.54 6.36 -17.60
CA PRO A 61 -9.24 7.54 -18.07
C PRO A 61 -10.22 8.08 -17.03
N PRO A 62 -10.24 9.41 -16.77
CA PRO A 62 -11.06 9.99 -15.72
C PRO A 62 -12.57 9.90 -15.97
N HIS A 63 -12.99 9.73 -17.23
CA HIS A 63 -14.39 9.61 -17.62
C HIS A 63 -15.02 8.26 -17.25
N LEU A 64 -14.20 7.25 -16.89
CA LEU A 64 -14.70 5.95 -16.45
C LEU A 64 -15.10 6.03 -14.98
N GLU A 65 -16.40 6.11 -14.70
CA GLU A 65 -16.94 6.22 -13.34
C GLU A 65 -17.58 4.93 -12.85
N THR A 66 -18.19 4.16 -13.76
CA THR A 66 -18.90 2.91 -13.46
C THR A 66 -18.18 1.69 -14.00
N LEU A 67 -18.24 0.57 -13.26
CA LEU A 67 -17.61 -0.70 -13.63
C LEU A 67 -18.59 -1.87 -13.46
N TYR A 68 -18.70 -2.67 -14.50
CA TYR A 68 -19.31 -3.99 -14.43
C TYR A 68 -18.23 -5.07 -14.46
N VAL A 69 -18.25 -5.96 -13.47
CA VAL A 69 -17.35 -7.12 -13.41
C VAL A 69 -18.11 -8.35 -13.90
N VAL A 70 -17.73 -8.85 -15.05
CA VAL A 70 -18.35 -10.04 -15.67
C VAL A 70 -17.91 -11.29 -14.88
N PRO A 71 -18.80 -12.25 -14.59
CA PRO A 71 -18.39 -13.54 -14.05
C PRO A 71 -17.27 -14.18 -14.88
N PHE A 72 -16.19 -14.62 -14.22
CA PHE A 72 -15.03 -15.15 -14.94
C PHE A 72 -15.34 -16.51 -15.56
N ILE A 73 -14.87 -16.70 -16.78
CA ILE A 73 -14.97 -17.99 -17.48
C ILE A 73 -13.91 -18.92 -16.92
N ASN A 74 -14.34 -20.04 -16.33
CA ASN A 74 -13.41 -21.01 -15.75
C ASN A 74 -13.10 -22.13 -16.75
N GLN A 75 -11.87 -22.17 -17.23
CA GLN A 75 -11.33 -23.22 -18.12
C GLN A 75 -10.35 -24.15 -17.39
N SER A 76 -10.13 -23.95 -16.08
CA SER A 76 -9.14 -24.70 -15.32
C SER A 76 -9.61 -26.09 -14.87
N GLY A 77 -10.92 -26.36 -14.95
CA GLY A 77 -11.52 -27.58 -14.43
C GLY A 77 -11.65 -27.66 -12.90
N ARG A 78 -11.20 -26.61 -12.16
CA ARG A 78 -11.39 -26.52 -10.71
C ARG A 78 -12.71 -25.85 -10.40
N ALA A 79 -13.64 -26.59 -9.82
CA ALA A 79 -14.94 -26.06 -9.42
C ALA A 79 -14.81 -24.92 -8.39
N GLU A 80 -15.79 -24.01 -8.37
CA GLU A 80 -15.95 -22.91 -7.40
C GLU A 80 -14.84 -21.83 -7.40
N LEU A 81 -13.74 -21.98 -8.14
CA LEU A 81 -12.67 -20.98 -8.14
C LEU A 81 -13.10 -19.67 -8.81
N ASP A 82 -13.88 -19.76 -9.89
CA ASP A 82 -14.45 -18.60 -10.58
C ASP A 82 -15.32 -17.77 -9.62
N GLN A 83 -16.15 -18.41 -8.81
CA GLN A 83 -16.99 -17.74 -7.82
C GLN A 83 -16.14 -17.05 -6.75
N ARG A 84 -15.12 -17.72 -6.22
CA ARG A 84 -14.20 -17.15 -5.21
C ARG A 84 -13.42 -15.95 -5.77
N LEU A 85 -12.93 -16.06 -7.00
CA LEU A 85 -12.17 -14.99 -7.64
C LEU A 85 -13.05 -13.78 -7.94
N ILE A 86 -14.25 -13.98 -8.50
CA ILE A 86 -15.15 -12.86 -8.81
C ILE A 86 -15.61 -12.13 -7.57
N GLU A 87 -15.89 -12.86 -6.49
CA GLU A 87 -16.24 -12.27 -5.21
C GLU A 87 -15.08 -11.44 -4.62
N ALA A 88 -13.86 -11.99 -4.60
CA ALA A 88 -12.68 -11.29 -4.10
C ALA A 88 -12.36 -10.04 -4.93
N VAL A 89 -12.45 -10.12 -6.27
CA VAL A 89 -12.23 -8.98 -7.18
C VAL A 89 -13.28 -7.89 -6.97
N THR A 90 -14.55 -8.28 -6.83
CA THR A 90 -15.64 -7.34 -6.57
C THR A 90 -15.43 -6.61 -5.25
N GLN A 91 -15.10 -7.34 -4.18
CA GLN A 91 -14.81 -6.76 -2.86
C GLN A 91 -13.61 -5.81 -2.89
N GLU A 92 -12.55 -6.15 -3.64
CA GLU A 92 -11.37 -5.29 -3.76
C GLU A 92 -11.71 -3.98 -4.51
N TRP A 93 -12.51 -4.02 -5.58
CA TRP A 93 -12.97 -2.81 -6.28
C TRP A 93 -13.81 -1.91 -5.36
N VAL A 94 -14.73 -2.48 -4.57
CA VAL A 94 -15.51 -1.73 -3.57
C VAL A 94 -14.58 -1.05 -2.57
N ARG A 95 -13.56 -1.76 -2.08
CA ARG A 95 -12.61 -1.23 -1.09
C ARG A 95 -11.75 -0.09 -1.65
N ARG A 96 -11.37 -0.15 -2.93
CA ARG A 96 -10.59 0.91 -3.59
C ARG A 96 -11.42 2.15 -3.91
N ALA A 97 -12.74 2.04 -3.95
CA ALA A 97 -13.68 3.14 -4.20
C ALA A 97 -13.33 4.01 -5.44
N ARG A 98 -12.69 3.40 -6.46
CA ARG A 98 -12.36 4.08 -7.72
C ARG A 98 -13.53 4.09 -8.68
N PHE A 99 -14.32 3.01 -8.68
CA PHE A 99 -15.49 2.83 -9.52
C PHE A 99 -16.75 2.63 -8.68
N GLN A 100 -17.88 3.10 -9.19
CA GLN A 100 -19.19 2.65 -8.75
C GLN A 100 -19.51 1.34 -9.49
N LEU A 101 -19.69 0.24 -8.75
CA LEU A 101 -20.05 -1.04 -9.34
C LEU A 101 -21.52 -1.03 -9.78
N VAL A 102 -21.75 -1.53 -10.98
CA VAL A 102 -23.10 -1.71 -11.57
C VAL A 102 -23.34 -3.19 -11.87
N THR A 103 -24.60 -3.56 -12.04
CA THR A 103 -25.03 -4.95 -12.23
C THR A 103 -25.23 -5.35 -13.70
N SER A 104 -25.02 -4.42 -14.63
CA SER A 104 -25.29 -4.62 -16.06
C SER A 104 -24.18 -3.96 -16.90
N ALA A 105 -23.77 -4.64 -17.97
CA ALA A 105 -22.78 -4.13 -18.91
C ALA A 105 -23.31 -2.95 -19.75
N GLU A 106 -24.64 -2.81 -19.88
CA GLU A 106 -25.26 -1.73 -20.66
C GLU A 106 -25.15 -0.38 -19.94
N THR A 107 -25.08 -0.39 -18.63
CA THR A 107 -25.01 0.82 -17.78
C THR A 107 -23.59 1.13 -17.31
N ALA A 108 -22.62 0.30 -17.70
CA ALA A 108 -21.23 0.44 -17.29
C ALA A 108 -20.40 1.24 -18.29
N ASP A 109 -19.58 2.17 -17.81
CA ASP A 109 -18.56 2.84 -18.61
C ASP A 109 -17.41 1.88 -18.94
N ALA A 110 -17.04 1.04 -17.98
CA ALA A 110 -16.00 0.03 -18.12
C ALA A 110 -16.53 -1.37 -17.79
N VAL A 111 -16.02 -2.36 -18.50
CA VAL A 111 -16.34 -3.77 -18.29
C VAL A 111 -15.05 -4.56 -18.07
N LEU A 112 -14.97 -5.24 -16.93
CA LEU A 112 -13.88 -6.17 -16.61
C LEU A 112 -14.29 -7.58 -16.98
N THR A 113 -13.52 -8.24 -17.85
CA THR A 113 -13.70 -9.63 -18.25
C THR A 113 -12.50 -10.45 -17.81
N GLY A 114 -12.71 -11.71 -17.48
CA GLY A 114 -11.66 -12.63 -17.07
C GLY A 114 -11.91 -14.05 -17.54
N LYS A 115 -10.82 -14.73 -17.89
CA LYS A 115 -10.81 -16.14 -18.21
C LYS A 115 -9.72 -16.83 -17.41
N ILE A 116 -10.09 -17.74 -16.51
CA ILE A 116 -9.15 -18.57 -15.77
C ILE A 116 -8.65 -19.66 -16.70
N THR A 117 -7.38 -19.60 -17.07
CA THR A 117 -6.76 -20.50 -18.06
C THR A 117 -6.14 -21.73 -17.42
N ALA A 118 -5.61 -21.61 -16.19
CA ALA A 118 -5.02 -22.73 -15.48
C ALA A 118 -5.08 -22.55 -13.96
N VAL A 119 -5.18 -23.67 -13.25
CA VAL A 119 -4.96 -23.78 -11.80
C VAL A 119 -4.09 -25.00 -11.57
N ILE A 120 -2.90 -24.79 -11.03
CA ILE A 120 -1.87 -25.81 -10.88
C ILE A 120 -1.44 -25.86 -9.43
N SER A 121 -1.44 -27.06 -8.84
CA SER A 121 -0.84 -27.35 -7.54
C SER A 121 0.43 -28.19 -7.76
N THR A 122 1.57 -27.65 -7.35
CA THR A 122 2.89 -28.28 -7.54
C THR A 122 3.58 -28.47 -6.20
N PRO A 123 4.10 -29.67 -5.89
CA PRO A 123 4.91 -29.87 -4.69
C PRO A 123 6.22 -29.08 -4.81
N VAL A 124 6.58 -28.34 -3.74
CA VAL A 124 7.78 -27.48 -3.70
C VAL A 124 8.75 -27.84 -2.60
N ARG A 125 8.28 -28.63 -1.61
CA ARG A 125 9.14 -29.16 -0.55
C ARG A 125 8.75 -30.59 -0.20
N PHE A 126 9.75 -31.37 0.22
CA PHE A 126 9.59 -32.77 0.63
C PHE A 126 10.18 -32.95 2.02
N ASP A 127 9.61 -33.88 2.78
CA ASP A 127 10.12 -34.32 4.07
C ASP A 127 11.33 -35.29 3.90
N GLU A 128 11.91 -35.74 5.05
CA GLU A 128 13.04 -36.66 5.04
C GLU A 128 12.69 -38.04 4.44
N ALA A 129 11.41 -38.41 4.42
CA ALA A 129 10.91 -39.65 3.82
C ALA A 129 10.59 -39.46 2.29
N GLY A 130 10.83 -38.29 1.72
CA GLY A 130 10.56 -38.00 0.30
C GLY A 130 9.08 -37.73 -0.01
N ARG A 131 8.24 -37.49 1.00
CA ARG A 131 6.82 -37.13 0.82
C ARG A 131 6.68 -35.62 0.71
N ALA A 132 5.85 -35.14 -0.23
CA ALA A 132 5.59 -33.71 -0.38
C ALA A 132 4.86 -33.15 0.85
N ASN A 133 5.43 -32.13 1.48
CA ASN A 133 4.86 -31.46 2.67
C ASN A 133 4.56 -29.97 2.45
N GLU A 134 4.93 -29.39 1.30
CA GLU A 134 4.54 -28.04 0.92
C GLU A 134 4.21 -28.01 -0.57
N TYR A 135 3.09 -27.37 -0.89
CA TYR A 135 2.62 -27.20 -2.27
C TYR A 135 2.51 -25.74 -2.60
N GLN A 136 2.72 -25.40 -3.87
CA GLN A 136 2.45 -24.09 -4.44
C GLN A 136 1.21 -24.19 -5.34
N LEU A 137 0.16 -23.48 -4.97
CA LEU A 137 -1.04 -23.31 -5.76
C LEU A 137 -0.90 -22.05 -6.63
N THR A 138 -1.02 -22.19 -7.94
CA THR A 138 -0.91 -21.10 -8.90
C THR A 138 -2.18 -21.00 -9.72
N VAL A 139 -2.73 -19.79 -9.86
CA VAL A 139 -3.79 -19.46 -10.81
C VAL A 139 -3.23 -18.58 -11.91
N ALA A 140 -3.61 -18.86 -13.16
CA ALA A 140 -3.33 -18.04 -14.34
C ALA A 140 -4.65 -17.64 -15.02
N ALA A 141 -4.73 -16.39 -15.47
CA ALA A 141 -5.91 -15.85 -16.11
C ALA A 141 -5.55 -14.85 -17.22
N ASP A 142 -6.41 -14.76 -18.23
CA ASP A 142 -6.45 -13.69 -19.22
C ASP A 142 -7.52 -12.68 -18.78
N ILE A 143 -7.10 -11.45 -18.53
CA ILE A 143 -7.96 -10.39 -17.97
C ILE A 143 -7.91 -9.17 -18.87
N GLN A 144 -9.08 -8.56 -19.11
CA GLN A 144 -9.21 -7.35 -19.91
C GLN A 144 -10.15 -6.35 -19.23
N LEU A 145 -9.79 -5.07 -19.27
CA LEU A 145 -10.64 -3.94 -18.93
C LEU A 145 -10.95 -3.17 -20.21
N VAL A 146 -12.22 -3.03 -20.54
CA VAL A 146 -12.70 -2.43 -21.79
C VAL A 146 -13.55 -1.20 -21.47
N ASP A 147 -13.19 -0.06 -22.07
CA ASP A 147 -14.01 1.15 -22.11
C ASP A 147 -15.15 0.98 -23.11
N ARG A 148 -16.37 1.23 -22.66
CA ARG A 148 -17.61 1.13 -23.48
C ARG A 148 -18.34 2.46 -23.65
N THR A 149 -17.72 3.56 -23.25
CA THR A 149 -18.32 4.91 -23.38
C THR A 149 -18.46 5.37 -24.85
N THR A 150 -17.71 4.74 -25.74
CA THR A 150 -17.76 5.02 -27.19
C THR A 150 -18.44 3.89 -27.96
N PRO A 151 -19.01 4.17 -29.15
CA PRO A 151 -19.63 3.14 -29.99
C PRO A 151 -18.68 1.99 -30.36
N LYS A 152 -17.37 2.23 -30.39
CA LYS A 152 -16.34 1.20 -30.59
C LYS A 152 -15.62 0.96 -29.25
N PRO A 153 -15.86 -0.17 -28.59
CA PRO A 153 -15.18 -0.52 -27.34
C PRO A 153 -13.64 -0.50 -27.50
N THR A 154 -12.94 0.03 -26.50
CA THR A 154 -11.48 0.13 -26.50
C THR A 154 -10.90 -0.55 -25.29
N THR A 155 -9.91 -1.43 -25.49
CA THR A 155 -9.20 -2.06 -24.35
C THR A 155 -8.32 -1.01 -23.66
N VAL A 156 -8.61 -0.75 -22.38
CA VAL A 156 -7.88 0.22 -21.56
C VAL A 156 -6.69 -0.46 -20.88
N TRP A 157 -6.88 -1.73 -20.48
CA TRP A 157 -5.87 -2.54 -19.85
C TRP A 157 -6.07 -4.02 -20.18
N GLN A 158 -4.99 -4.78 -20.35
CA GLN A 158 -5.02 -6.21 -20.60
C GLN A 158 -3.75 -6.87 -20.07
N ASP A 159 -3.91 -8.06 -19.49
CA ASP A 159 -2.84 -9.02 -19.26
C ASP A 159 -3.34 -10.43 -19.54
N ALA A 160 -2.84 -11.04 -20.62
CA ALA A 160 -3.22 -12.38 -21.06
C ALA A 160 -2.59 -13.51 -20.23
N ARG A 161 -1.64 -13.19 -19.33
CA ARG A 161 -0.91 -14.15 -18.49
C ARG A 161 -0.81 -13.70 -17.04
N PHE A 162 -1.81 -12.96 -16.59
CA PHE A 162 -1.88 -12.55 -15.20
C PHE A 162 -1.91 -13.78 -14.30
N ASN A 163 -0.98 -13.88 -13.36
CA ASN A 163 -0.89 -15.03 -12.47
C ASN A 163 -0.55 -14.63 -11.04
N ARG A 164 -0.96 -15.49 -10.10
CA ARG A 164 -0.59 -15.41 -8.68
C ARG A 164 -0.46 -16.81 -8.11
N SER A 165 0.39 -16.93 -7.09
CA SER A 165 0.60 -18.19 -6.40
C SER A 165 0.68 -17.99 -4.90
N VAL A 166 0.29 -19.02 -4.16
CA VAL A 166 0.41 -19.13 -2.71
C VAL A 166 0.97 -20.51 -2.35
N ALA A 167 1.88 -20.55 -1.37
CA ALA A 167 2.36 -21.81 -0.82
C ALA A 167 1.50 -22.22 0.38
N TYR A 168 1.26 -23.52 0.55
CA TYR A 168 0.58 -24.06 1.69
C TYR A 168 1.23 -25.37 2.17
N LEU A 169 1.28 -25.52 3.49
CA LEU A 169 1.82 -26.73 4.12
C LEU A 169 0.72 -27.79 4.25
N VAL A 170 1.13 -29.02 4.04
CA VAL A 170 0.29 -30.21 4.22
C VAL A 170 0.94 -31.10 5.27
N ASP A 171 0.20 -31.49 6.28
CA ASP A 171 0.61 -32.54 7.16
C ASP A 171 0.25 -33.88 6.50
N VAL A 172 1.28 -34.62 6.08
CA VAL A 172 1.12 -35.91 5.38
C VAL A 172 0.49 -37.03 6.24
N ASP A 173 0.47 -36.83 7.55
CA ASP A 173 -0.13 -37.76 8.50
C ASP A 173 -1.53 -37.30 8.97
N ALA A 174 -1.97 -36.12 8.58
CA ALA A 174 -3.29 -35.59 8.92
C ALA A 174 -4.30 -35.75 7.78
N ALA A 175 -5.56 -35.97 8.14
CA ALA A 175 -6.67 -36.07 7.18
C ALA A 175 -7.11 -34.69 6.62
N ASP A 176 -6.36 -33.62 6.91
CA ASP A 176 -6.73 -32.23 6.63
C ASP A 176 -6.19 -31.65 5.31
N TYR A 177 -5.62 -32.47 4.43
CA TYR A 177 -5.09 -32.06 3.13
C TYR A 177 -6.07 -31.17 2.34
N TYR A 178 -7.33 -31.62 2.27
CA TYR A 178 -8.36 -30.91 1.51
C TYR A 178 -8.69 -29.53 2.12
N ASP A 179 -8.76 -29.46 3.43
CA ASP A 179 -9.05 -28.19 4.13
C ASP A 179 -7.94 -27.16 3.96
N ARG A 180 -6.68 -27.61 3.90
CA ARG A 180 -5.53 -26.73 3.66
C ARG A 180 -5.54 -26.16 2.24
N GLU A 181 -5.86 -26.98 1.24
CA GLU A 181 -5.98 -26.49 -0.15
C GLU A 181 -7.13 -25.49 -0.30
N VAL A 182 -8.27 -25.71 0.36
CA VAL A 182 -9.41 -24.76 0.36
C VAL A 182 -9.01 -23.41 0.97
N GLN A 183 -8.30 -23.43 2.12
CA GLN A 183 -7.79 -22.20 2.73
C GLN A 183 -6.77 -21.49 1.82
N ALA A 184 -5.92 -22.25 1.14
CA ALA A 184 -4.97 -21.70 0.17
C ALA A 184 -5.68 -21.06 -1.03
N MET A 185 -6.77 -21.66 -1.53
CA MET A 185 -7.60 -21.06 -2.59
C MET A 185 -8.24 -19.74 -2.17
N ASP A 186 -8.74 -19.65 -0.94
CA ASP A 186 -9.29 -18.41 -0.41
C ASP A 186 -8.23 -17.31 -0.28
N GLN A 187 -7.05 -17.64 0.20
CA GLN A 187 -5.94 -16.70 0.27
C GLN A 187 -5.49 -16.27 -1.12
N LEU A 188 -5.31 -17.23 -2.04
CA LEU A 188 -4.93 -16.97 -3.42
C LEU A 188 -5.92 -16.03 -4.12
N SER A 189 -7.22 -16.23 -3.91
CA SER A 189 -8.27 -15.39 -4.49
C SER A 189 -8.19 -13.94 -4.02
N ARG A 190 -7.94 -13.72 -2.71
CA ARG A 190 -7.72 -12.38 -2.16
C ARG A 190 -6.44 -11.73 -2.68
N ASP A 191 -5.35 -12.49 -2.77
CA ASP A 191 -4.05 -12.00 -3.26
C ASP A 191 -4.11 -11.67 -4.76
N PHE A 192 -4.80 -12.51 -5.53
CA PHE A 192 -5.10 -12.29 -6.94
C PHE A 192 -5.88 -10.98 -7.13
N ALA A 193 -6.97 -10.80 -6.39
CA ALA A 193 -7.82 -9.62 -6.48
C ALA A 193 -7.06 -8.33 -6.15
N ARG A 194 -6.30 -8.33 -5.04
CA ARG A 194 -5.48 -7.18 -4.63
C ARG A 194 -4.46 -6.80 -5.69
N ALA A 195 -3.74 -7.80 -6.21
CA ALA A 195 -2.73 -7.57 -7.21
C ALA A 195 -3.33 -7.12 -8.55
N LEU A 196 -4.43 -7.74 -8.98
CA LEU A 196 -5.13 -7.37 -10.21
C LEU A 196 -5.58 -5.90 -10.18
N VAL A 197 -6.30 -5.51 -9.12
CA VAL A 197 -6.83 -4.16 -9.00
C VAL A 197 -5.70 -3.13 -8.86
N ALA A 198 -4.64 -3.44 -8.12
CA ALA A 198 -3.46 -2.58 -8.03
C ALA A 198 -2.79 -2.39 -9.40
N THR A 199 -2.53 -3.49 -10.14
CA THR A 199 -1.91 -3.44 -11.46
C THR A 199 -2.74 -2.63 -12.46
N ILE A 200 -4.07 -2.80 -12.47
CA ILE A 200 -4.96 -2.01 -13.33
C ILE A 200 -4.91 -0.52 -12.98
N LEU A 201 -4.92 -0.17 -11.69
CA LEU A 201 -4.91 1.22 -11.24
C LEU A 201 -3.55 1.91 -11.47
N GLU A 202 -2.46 1.18 -11.35
CA GLU A 202 -1.09 1.69 -11.47
C GLU A 202 -0.54 1.63 -12.90
N GLY A 203 -1.14 0.82 -13.78
CA GLY A 203 -0.82 0.74 -15.20
C GLY A 203 0.47 -0.04 -15.51
N PHE A 204 0.84 -1.00 -14.67
CA PHE A 204 1.99 -1.89 -14.89
C PHE A 204 1.61 -3.23 -15.52
#